data_b445c87fca86121cdab83ccf477401bd
#
_entry.id   b445c87fca86121cdab83ccf477401bd
#
_cell.length_a   1.000
_cell.length_b   1.000
_cell.length_c   1.000
_cell.angle_alpha   90.00
_cell.angle_beta   90.00
_cell.angle_gamma   90.00
#
_symmetry.space_group_name_H-M   'P 1'
#
loop_
_entity.id
_entity.type
_entity.pdbx_description
1 polymer ?
#
loop_
_entity_poly.entity_id
_entity_poly.type
_entity_poly.pdbx_seq_one_letter_code
_entity_poly.pdbx_strand_id
1 'polypeptide(L)'
;MQKSDSEYEKKEGYDMGLFDFVRGQMIEVIEATDFSQDAIVFQFPVQGNEIKMGAQLIVREGQCAVFLNEGVIADVFGPGRYTLITENMPLLTKLKSWEYGFNSPFKAEVFFVSTRLFNDQKWGTQKPILRRDAEFGMVRMSAFGIFSFKVIRP
;
A
#
# COMPACT_ATOMS: atom_id res chain seq x y z
N MET A 1 40.31 37.29 -28.56
CA MET A 1 39.65 37.54 -27.29
C MET A 1 38.46 36.63 -27.20
N GLN A 2 38.70 35.38 -26.85
CA GLN A 2 37.67 34.30 -26.81
C GLN A 2 38.13 33.25 -25.78
N LYS A 3 37.77 33.45 -24.53
CA LYS A 3 37.96 32.54 -23.41
C LYS A 3 36.83 32.84 -22.44
N SER A 4 35.78 31.99 -22.43
CA SER A 4 34.90 31.89 -21.25
C SER A 4 33.84 30.80 -21.27
N ASP A 5 33.73 29.94 -22.31
CA ASP A 5 32.57 29.00 -22.38
C ASP A 5 32.90 27.56 -21.94
N SER A 6 34.13 27.26 -21.51
CA SER A 6 34.49 25.87 -21.13
C SER A 6 34.53 25.58 -19.63
N GLU A 7 34.24 26.58 -18.79
CA GLU A 7 34.38 26.44 -17.34
C GLU A 7 33.05 26.19 -16.59
N TYR A 8 31.92 26.36 -17.28
CA TYR A 8 30.60 26.13 -16.68
C TYR A 8 30.06 24.69 -16.85
N GLU A 9 30.53 23.95 -17.86
CA GLU A 9 30.07 22.56 -18.08
C GLU A 9 30.65 21.51 -17.12
N LYS A 10 31.65 21.86 -16.33
CA LYS A 10 32.34 20.91 -15.42
C LYS A 10 31.76 20.84 -14.01
N LYS A 11 30.80 21.70 -13.66
CA LYS A 11 30.19 21.69 -12.31
C LYS A 11 28.88 20.93 -12.18
N GLU A 12 28.18 20.64 -13.28
CA GLU A 12 26.91 19.90 -13.21
C GLU A 12 27.09 18.37 -13.12
N GLY A 13 28.22 17.82 -13.47
CA GLY A 13 28.47 16.38 -13.48
C GLY A 13 28.80 15.76 -12.12
N TYR A 14 29.16 16.56 -11.11
CA TYR A 14 29.58 16.05 -9.80
C TYR A 14 28.46 15.97 -8.76
N ASP A 15 27.37 16.70 -8.97
CA ASP A 15 26.28 16.75 -8.00
C ASP A 15 25.29 15.59 -8.13
N MET A 16 25.05 15.08 -9.34
CA MET A 16 24.10 13.97 -9.54
C MET A 16 24.57 12.66 -8.90
N GLY A 17 25.85 12.33 -8.98
CA GLY A 17 26.41 11.11 -8.37
C GLY A 17 26.40 11.12 -6.84
N LEU A 18 26.59 12.29 -6.23
CA LEU A 18 26.55 12.45 -4.78
C LEU A 18 25.11 12.38 -4.24
N PHE A 19 24.16 12.99 -4.94
CA PHE A 19 22.73 12.91 -4.59
C PHE A 19 22.17 11.51 -4.75
N ASP A 20 22.57 10.78 -5.79
CA ASP A 20 22.17 9.38 -5.99
C ASP A 20 22.82 8.45 -4.94
N PHE A 21 24.07 8.71 -4.57
CA PHE A 21 24.76 7.99 -3.49
C PHE A 21 24.10 8.25 -2.13
N VAL A 22 23.77 9.51 -1.82
CA VAL A 22 23.08 9.87 -0.57
C VAL A 22 21.65 9.31 -0.54
N ARG A 23 20.91 9.35 -1.65
CA ARG A 23 19.59 8.69 -1.77
C ARG A 23 19.67 7.18 -1.57
N GLY A 24 20.73 6.54 -2.06
CA GLY A 24 20.96 5.11 -1.85
C GLY A 24 21.19 4.72 -0.40
N GLN A 25 21.60 5.66 0.46
CA GLN A 25 21.84 5.43 1.88
C GLN A 25 20.71 5.92 2.81
N MET A 26 19.69 6.59 2.28
CA MET A 26 18.53 6.98 3.09
C MET A 26 17.67 5.74 3.39
N ILE A 27 17.35 5.57 4.67
CA ILE A 27 16.42 4.54 5.11
C ILE A 27 15.06 4.84 4.48
N GLU A 28 14.55 3.90 3.71
CA GLU A 28 13.21 3.99 3.13
C GLU A 28 12.17 3.84 4.25
N VAL A 29 11.21 4.77 4.29
CA VAL A 29 10.09 4.71 5.24
C VAL A 29 8.81 4.40 4.47
N ILE A 30 8.17 3.31 4.85
CA ILE A 30 6.90 2.85 4.30
C ILE A 30 5.81 3.13 5.34
N GLU A 31 5.02 4.15 5.09
CA GLU A 31 3.95 4.60 6.00
C GLU A 31 2.78 5.18 5.20
N ALA A 32 1.55 4.82 5.56
CA ALA A 32 0.35 5.45 5.03
C ALA A 32 -0.11 6.58 5.97
N THR A 33 0.28 7.83 5.65
CA THR A 33 -0.07 9.03 6.43
C THR A 33 -1.45 9.56 6.05
N ASP A 34 -1.79 9.54 4.76
CA ASP A 34 -3.00 10.14 4.19
C ASP A 34 -4.08 9.10 3.89
N PHE A 35 -4.30 8.19 4.83
CA PHE A 35 -5.36 7.21 4.71
C PHE A 35 -6.72 7.89 4.89
N SER A 36 -7.45 8.11 3.80
CA SER A 36 -8.76 8.73 3.85
C SER A 36 -9.69 7.97 4.78
N GLN A 37 -10.61 8.68 5.46
CA GLN A 37 -11.53 8.03 6.41
C GLN A 37 -12.44 7.00 5.76
N ASP A 38 -12.71 7.16 4.46
CA ASP A 38 -13.60 6.29 3.69
C ASP A 38 -12.84 5.21 2.91
N ALA A 39 -11.51 5.27 2.86
CA ALA A 39 -10.72 4.27 2.17
C ALA A 39 -10.60 2.98 2.99
N ILE A 40 -10.86 1.85 2.35
CA ILE A 40 -10.68 0.52 2.94
C ILE A 40 -9.26 0.03 2.72
N VAL A 41 -8.71 0.29 1.53
CA VAL A 41 -7.38 -0.16 1.11
C VAL A 41 -6.65 1.00 0.44
N PHE A 42 -5.35 1.10 0.72
CA PHE A 42 -4.43 2.04 0.09
C PHE A 42 -3.18 1.29 -0.37
N GLN A 43 -2.86 1.37 -1.65
CA GLN A 43 -1.61 0.84 -2.17
C GLN A 43 -0.50 1.87 -1.98
N PHE A 44 0.55 1.50 -1.25
CA PHE A 44 1.71 2.35 -1.09
C PHE A 44 2.53 2.37 -2.38
N PRO A 45 2.87 3.55 -2.92
CA PRO A 45 3.63 3.66 -4.16
C PRO A 45 5.11 3.30 -3.95
N VAL A 46 5.44 2.04 -4.10
CA VAL A 46 6.83 1.56 -4.08
C VAL A 46 7.42 1.71 -5.47
N GLN A 47 8.55 2.43 -5.58
CA GLN A 47 9.20 2.65 -6.87
C GLN A 47 9.78 1.33 -7.40
N GLY A 48 9.29 0.87 -8.56
CA GLY A 48 9.68 -0.41 -9.16
C GLY A 48 9.27 -1.65 -8.36
N ASN A 49 8.38 -1.49 -7.36
CA ASN A 49 8.00 -2.53 -6.40
C ASN A 49 9.22 -3.10 -5.61
N GLU A 50 10.31 -2.35 -5.54
CA GLU A 50 11.54 -2.77 -4.86
C GLU A 50 11.63 -2.18 -3.46
N ILE A 51 11.62 -3.04 -2.46
CA ILE A 51 11.76 -2.68 -1.05
C ILE A 51 13.19 -2.97 -0.62
N LYS A 52 13.85 -1.96 -0.06
CA LYS A 52 15.22 -2.09 0.44
C LYS A 52 15.24 -2.84 1.77
N MET A 53 16.24 -3.70 1.95
CA MET A 53 16.54 -4.29 3.25
C MET A 53 16.82 -3.19 4.27
N GLY A 54 16.23 -3.32 5.46
CA GLY A 54 16.33 -2.32 6.52
C GLY A 54 15.34 -1.17 6.39
N ALA A 55 14.46 -1.16 5.38
CA ALA A 55 13.36 -0.20 5.30
C ALA A 55 12.54 -0.21 6.59
N GLN A 56 12.04 0.95 6.99
CA GLN A 56 11.19 1.10 8.17
C GLN A 56 9.72 1.06 7.75
N LEU A 57 9.00 0.05 8.22
CA LEU A 57 7.54 -0.03 8.08
C LEU A 57 6.88 0.55 9.33
N ILE A 58 5.99 1.51 9.14
CA ILE A 58 5.19 2.10 10.22
C ILE A 58 3.72 1.82 9.92
N VAL A 59 3.09 1.01 10.75
CA VAL A 59 1.67 0.68 10.69
C VAL A 59 0.97 1.36 11.87
N ARG A 60 0.04 2.25 11.58
CA ARG A 60 -0.70 2.99 12.62
C ARG A 60 -1.83 2.14 13.19
N GLU A 61 -2.32 2.54 14.38
CA GLU A 61 -3.52 1.95 14.96
C GLU A 61 -4.72 2.05 13.99
N GLY A 62 -5.49 0.98 13.90
CA GLY A 62 -6.61 0.88 12.97
C GLY A 62 -6.21 0.57 11.53
N GLN A 63 -4.97 0.14 11.30
CA GLN A 63 -4.45 -0.32 10.02
C GLN A 63 -3.72 -1.65 10.17
N CYS A 64 -3.53 -2.34 9.05
CA CYS A 64 -2.52 -3.40 8.89
C CYS A 64 -1.85 -3.23 7.53
N ALA A 65 -0.59 -3.62 7.43
CA ALA A 65 0.14 -3.66 6.17
C ALA A 65 0.19 -5.09 5.63
N VAL A 66 -0.13 -5.24 4.35
CA VAL A 66 -0.15 -6.52 3.64
C VAL A 66 0.86 -6.44 2.51
N PHE A 67 1.78 -7.38 2.48
CA PHE A 67 2.77 -7.52 1.42
C PHE A 67 2.31 -8.59 0.44
N LEU A 68 2.26 -8.22 -0.84
CA LEU A 68 1.95 -9.14 -1.93
C LEU A 68 3.18 -9.34 -2.81
N ASN A 69 3.42 -10.57 -3.17
CA ASN A 69 4.39 -10.94 -4.19
C ASN A 69 3.66 -11.66 -5.32
N GLU A 70 3.72 -11.09 -6.53
CA GLU A 70 3.08 -11.68 -7.72
C GLU A 70 1.60 -12.04 -7.50
N GLY A 71 0.87 -11.16 -6.79
CA GLY A 71 -0.56 -11.33 -6.50
C GLY A 71 -0.87 -12.32 -5.37
N VAL A 72 0.14 -12.84 -4.68
CA VAL A 72 -0.04 -13.74 -3.53
C VAL A 72 0.31 -12.98 -2.25
N ILE A 73 -0.57 -13.08 -1.24
CA ILE A 73 -0.30 -12.52 0.08
C ILE A 73 0.90 -13.27 0.69
N ALA A 74 1.93 -12.51 1.03
CA ALA A 74 3.12 -13.04 1.66
C ALA A 74 3.10 -12.80 3.16
N ASP A 75 3.31 -11.56 3.60
CA ASP A 75 3.41 -11.22 5.02
C ASP A 75 2.40 -10.13 5.40
N VAL A 76 1.89 -10.18 6.64
CA VAL A 76 0.92 -9.23 7.19
C VAL A 76 1.43 -8.69 8.52
N PHE A 77 1.46 -7.35 8.64
CA PHE A 77 1.92 -6.66 9.84
C PHE A 77 0.77 -5.88 10.47
N GLY A 78 0.57 -6.09 11.77
CA GLY A 78 -0.34 -5.29 12.59
C GLY A 78 0.25 -3.92 12.95
N PRO A 79 -0.45 -3.13 13.80
CA PRO A 79 0.05 -1.84 14.27
C PRO A 79 1.42 -1.96 14.95
N GLY A 80 2.33 -1.05 14.62
CA GLY A 80 3.68 -1.04 15.17
C GLY A 80 4.71 -0.47 14.20
N ARG A 81 5.97 -0.48 14.65
CA ARG A 81 7.14 -0.12 13.84
C ARG A 81 8.00 -1.35 13.65
N TYR A 82 8.37 -1.61 12.41
CA TYR A 82 9.15 -2.78 12.00
C TYR A 82 10.32 -2.35 11.12
N THR A 83 11.49 -2.94 11.36
CA THR A 83 12.60 -2.87 10.39
C THR A 83 12.46 -4.10 9.50
N LEU A 84 12.31 -3.90 8.19
CA LEU A 84 12.08 -4.99 7.25
C LEU A 84 13.39 -5.74 6.99
N ILE A 85 13.50 -6.91 7.59
CA ILE A 85 14.65 -7.82 7.50
C ILE A 85 14.15 -9.25 7.22
N THR A 86 15.05 -10.12 6.81
CA THR A 86 14.72 -11.51 6.45
C THR A 86 14.02 -12.29 7.57
N GLU A 87 14.36 -11.98 8.82
CA GLU A 87 13.81 -12.65 9.99
C GLU A 87 12.33 -12.37 10.23
N ASN A 88 11.86 -11.16 9.88
CA ASN A 88 10.46 -10.78 10.10
C ASN A 88 9.59 -10.81 8.83
N MET A 89 10.16 -11.26 7.71
CA MET A 89 9.46 -11.46 6.44
C MET A 89 9.68 -12.87 5.87
N PRO A 90 9.32 -13.92 6.62
CA PRO A 90 9.67 -15.29 6.28
C PRO A 90 9.04 -15.79 4.98
N LEU A 91 7.85 -15.31 4.64
CA LEU A 91 7.16 -15.76 3.43
C LEU A 91 7.75 -15.10 2.18
N LEU A 92 7.95 -13.77 2.20
CA LEU A 92 8.64 -13.05 1.12
C LEU A 92 10.05 -13.58 0.91
N THR A 93 10.77 -13.85 1.97
CA THR A 93 12.13 -14.38 1.91
C THR A 93 12.17 -15.76 1.27
N LYS A 94 11.23 -16.65 1.59
CA LYS A 94 11.16 -17.99 1.00
C LYS A 94 10.84 -17.97 -0.49
N LEU A 95 10.05 -17.02 -0.95
CA LEU A 95 9.63 -16.94 -2.35
C LEU A 95 10.77 -16.50 -3.30
N LYS A 96 11.77 -15.78 -2.81
CA LYS A 96 12.81 -15.16 -3.67
C LYS A 96 14.26 -15.38 -3.27
N SER A 97 14.57 -15.95 -2.12
CA SER A 97 15.83 -15.70 -1.43
C SER A 97 17.01 -16.53 -1.84
N TRP A 98 16.88 -17.49 -2.73
CA TRP A 98 18.01 -18.38 -2.99
C TRP A 98 18.92 -17.94 -4.15
N GLU A 99 18.42 -17.14 -5.09
CA GLU A 99 19.20 -16.86 -6.32
C GLU A 99 20.15 -15.66 -6.24
N TYR A 100 19.96 -14.68 -5.34
CA TYR A 100 20.66 -13.39 -5.44
C TYR A 100 21.39 -12.89 -4.19
N GLY A 101 21.54 -13.67 -3.15
CA GLY A 101 22.26 -13.24 -1.94
C GLY A 101 21.53 -12.12 -1.14
N PHE A 102 21.87 -11.99 0.12
CA PHE A 102 21.17 -11.16 1.13
C PHE A 102 21.15 -9.63 0.91
N ASN A 103 21.68 -9.13 -0.20
CA ASN A 103 21.78 -7.69 -0.51
C ASN A 103 20.86 -7.21 -1.62
N SER A 104 20.02 -8.07 -2.19
CA SER A 104 19.09 -7.66 -3.24
C SER A 104 17.78 -7.11 -2.65
N PRO A 105 17.25 -6.03 -3.20
CA PRO A 105 15.90 -5.56 -2.84
C PRO A 105 14.88 -6.65 -3.21
N PHE A 106 13.83 -6.81 -2.40
CA PHE A 106 12.75 -7.69 -2.78
C PHE A 106 11.63 -6.91 -3.46
N LYS A 107 11.04 -7.56 -4.45
CA LYS A 107 9.88 -7.01 -5.16
C LYS A 107 8.61 -7.42 -4.44
N ALA A 108 7.89 -6.43 -3.93
CA ALA A 108 6.60 -6.64 -3.32
C ALA A 108 5.73 -5.40 -3.47
N GLU A 109 4.44 -5.62 -3.58
CA GLU A 109 3.45 -4.57 -3.46
C GLU A 109 3.04 -4.45 -1.98
N VAL A 110 2.88 -3.23 -1.51
CA VAL A 110 2.48 -2.95 -0.12
C VAL A 110 1.11 -2.31 -0.11
N PHE A 111 0.19 -2.94 0.59
CA PHE A 111 -1.16 -2.45 0.80
C PHE A 111 -1.39 -2.18 2.28
N PHE A 112 -1.90 -1.00 2.59
CA PHE A 112 -2.43 -0.70 3.91
C PHE A 112 -3.94 -0.92 3.89
N VAL A 113 -4.43 -1.72 4.82
CA VAL A 113 -5.86 -2.05 4.96
C VAL A 113 -6.38 -1.46 6.25
N SER A 114 -7.47 -0.72 6.16
CA SER A 114 -8.14 -0.17 7.34
C SER A 114 -8.84 -1.26 8.13
N THR A 115 -8.50 -1.38 9.40
CA THR A 115 -9.17 -2.29 10.35
C THR A 115 -10.12 -1.54 11.29
N ARG A 116 -10.43 -0.26 10.96
CA ARG A 116 -11.42 0.55 11.68
C ARG A 116 -12.83 0.06 11.40
N LEU A 117 -13.78 0.49 12.21
CA LEU A 117 -15.19 0.27 11.97
C LEU A 117 -15.71 1.34 11.00
N PHE A 118 -16.29 0.91 9.89
CA PHE A 118 -16.99 1.76 8.92
C PHE A 118 -18.47 1.78 9.28
N ASN A 119 -18.92 2.89 9.86
CA ASN A 119 -20.30 3.08 10.28
C ASN A 119 -21.15 3.69 9.18
N ASP A 120 -22.47 3.54 9.33
CA ASP A 120 -23.49 4.28 8.58
C ASP A 120 -23.39 4.15 7.06
N GLN A 121 -22.94 2.98 6.60
CA GLN A 121 -22.88 2.67 5.18
C GLN A 121 -24.31 2.48 4.64
N LYS A 122 -24.74 3.41 3.79
CA LYS A 122 -26.10 3.44 3.24
C LYS A 122 -26.21 2.53 2.02
N TRP A 123 -27.30 1.81 1.94
CA TRP A 123 -27.67 1.04 0.75
C TRP A 123 -29.13 1.24 0.41
N GLY A 124 -29.48 1.03 -0.84
CA GLY A 124 -30.86 1.10 -1.30
C GLY A 124 -31.05 0.62 -2.72
N THR A 125 -32.28 0.31 -3.05
CA THR A 125 -32.66 -0.02 -4.43
C THR A 125 -32.67 1.24 -5.28
N GLN A 126 -31.94 1.27 -6.40
CA GLN A 126 -31.91 2.43 -7.31
C GLN A 126 -33.27 2.68 -7.98
N LYS A 127 -33.99 1.60 -8.27
CA LYS A 127 -35.35 1.63 -8.85
C LYS A 127 -36.23 0.67 -8.09
N PRO A 128 -37.54 1.00 -7.96
CA PRO A 128 -38.50 0.08 -7.37
C PRO A 128 -38.54 -1.23 -8.14
N ILE A 129 -38.57 -2.33 -7.42
CA ILE A 129 -38.68 -3.68 -7.97
C ILE A 129 -40.17 -4.02 -8.05
N LEU A 130 -40.66 -4.37 -9.24
CA LEU A 130 -42.01 -4.85 -9.44
C LEU A 130 -42.10 -6.34 -9.05
N ARG A 131 -42.99 -6.65 -8.14
CA ARG A 131 -43.26 -8.04 -7.71
C ARG A 131 -44.75 -8.31 -7.68
N ARG A 132 -45.11 -9.54 -8.07
CA ARG A 132 -46.49 -10.00 -7.95
C ARG A 132 -46.69 -10.55 -6.55
N ASP A 133 -47.64 -9.96 -5.85
CA ASP A 133 -48.10 -10.41 -4.56
C ASP A 133 -49.42 -11.16 -4.72
N ALA A 134 -49.69 -12.16 -3.89
CA ALA A 134 -50.87 -12.99 -3.97
C ALA A 134 -52.16 -12.25 -3.56
N GLU A 135 -52.03 -11.28 -2.67
CA GLU A 135 -53.16 -10.52 -2.09
C GLU A 135 -53.30 -9.13 -2.74
N PHE A 136 -52.17 -8.44 -2.97
CA PHE A 136 -52.16 -7.05 -3.48
C PHE A 136 -51.91 -6.95 -5.00
N GLY A 137 -51.70 -8.06 -5.71
CA GLY A 137 -51.45 -8.06 -7.14
C GLY A 137 -50.03 -7.57 -7.48
N MET A 138 -49.88 -6.58 -8.38
CA MET A 138 -48.58 -6.00 -8.76
C MET A 138 -48.19 -4.88 -7.81
N VAL A 139 -47.16 -5.11 -7.03
CA VAL A 139 -46.63 -4.14 -6.07
C VAL A 139 -45.28 -3.62 -6.49
N ARG A 140 -44.98 -2.36 -6.16
CA ARG A 140 -43.68 -1.74 -6.31
C ARG A 140 -42.99 -1.69 -4.94
N MET A 141 -41.83 -2.29 -4.84
CA MET A 141 -41.06 -2.37 -3.60
C MET A 141 -39.78 -1.58 -3.72
N SER A 142 -39.48 -0.76 -2.71
CA SER A 142 -38.18 -0.13 -2.52
C SER A 142 -37.68 -0.52 -1.15
N ALA A 143 -36.38 -0.78 -1.07
CA ALA A 143 -35.71 -1.08 0.19
C ALA A 143 -34.49 -0.18 0.36
N PHE A 144 -34.25 0.25 1.57
CA PHE A 144 -33.05 1.01 1.96
C PHE A 144 -32.69 0.68 3.40
N GLY A 145 -31.45 0.90 3.73
CA GLY A 145 -30.97 0.66 5.09
C GLY A 145 -29.56 1.21 5.29
N ILE A 146 -29.07 0.98 6.46
CA ILE A 146 -27.69 1.28 6.87
C ILE A 146 -27.06 0.01 7.46
N PHE A 147 -25.74 -0.11 7.30
CA PHE A 147 -24.97 -1.17 7.94
C PHE A 147 -23.59 -0.65 8.35
N SER A 148 -22.94 -1.38 9.22
CA SER A 148 -21.55 -1.12 9.61
C SER A 148 -20.73 -2.36 9.37
N PHE A 149 -19.47 -2.18 8.98
CA PHE A 149 -18.55 -3.30 8.77
C PHE A 149 -17.13 -2.97 9.21
N LYS A 150 -16.34 -4.00 9.41
CA LYS A 150 -14.93 -3.91 9.78
C LYS A 150 -14.17 -5.03 9.09
N VAL A 151 -12.97 -4.72 8.58
CA VAL A 151 -12.05 -5.76 8.09
C VAL A 151 -11.38 -6.42 9.28
N ILE A 152 -11.54 -7.73 9.43
CA ILE A 152 -11.00 -8.52 10.54
C ILE A 152 -9.75 -9.29 10.10
N ARG A 153 -9.77 -9.77 8.84
CA ARG A 153 -8.63 -10.46 8.21
C ARG A 153 -8.47 -9.89 6.82
N PRO A 154 -7.38 -9.19 6.56
CA PRO A 154 -7.05 -8.66 5.25
C PRO A 154 -6.61 -9.77 4.29
#